data_fb97104d57329f8fb871a22a2eb17d26
#
_entry.id   fb97104d57329f8fb871a22a2eb17d26
#
_cell.length_a   1.000
_cell.length_b   1.000
_cell.length_c   1.000
_cell.angle_alpha   90.00
_cell.angle_beta   90.00
_cell.angle_gamma   90.00
#
_symmetry.space_group_name_H-M   'P 1'
#
loop_
_entity.id
_entity.type
_entity.pdbx_description
1 polymer ?
#
loop_
_entity_poly.entity_id
_entity_poly.type
_entity_poly.pdbx_seq_one_letter_code
_entity_poly.pdbx_strand_id
1 'polypeptide(L)'
;MEIKGYPYDKIRQFSKRDIAYQISTQVFADFIQYKPEIDSFEHAIADRKKFPVDRALLHSVITDAYAEAGLADHQKRNLQALLSDNCYTVITAHQPSLLTGPLYFIYKIFSAINLAERLNKKFPDQHIVPIFVIGGEDHDFEEINHLRLFNKKIEWLHKHDDEPVGRLSVSGIAEVLTQVKEILGEKSKAYELVQSWEKLAAGSTSYSEFTFQLVNELFKSYGVLVVAMDKKPFKNKFQHIIQQEILLSASKAIVEKTQSAIEQKSFKAQTYIREINFFYFHEGKRKRIELEGDIYKIVDTDRAFSTEEMKLEIENHPEISGFWEFSALHSYENGIDANSMNTFTRVMPAK
;
A
#
# COMPACT_ATOMS: atom_id res chain seq x y z
N MET A 1 17.26 16.83 22.01
CA MET A 1 16.90 17.06 20.60
C MET A 1 15.92 18.22 20.61
N GLU A 2 16.23 19.33 19.93
CA GLU A 2 15.31 20.46 19.81
C GLU A 2 14.43 20.26 18.58
N ILE A 3 13.10 20.30 18.75
CA ILE A 3 12.13 20.21 17.67
C ILE A 3 11.65 21.61 17.34
N LYS A 4 11.87 22.06 16.09
CA LYS A 4 11.37 23.34 15.58
C LYS A 4 10.21 23.09 14.63
N GLY A 5 9.06 23.70 14.90
CA GLY A 5 7.93 23.72 13.97
C GLY A 5 8.13 24.80 12.90
N TYR A 6 7.86 24.43 11.65
CA TYR A 6 7.80 25.37 10.54
C TYR A 6 6.39 25.42 9.97
N PRO A 7 5.83 26.60 9.67
CA PRO A 7 4.56 26.69 8.96
C PRO A 7 4.64 26.03 7.59
N TYR A 8 3.60 25.29 7.21
CA TYR A 8 3.56 24.55 5.93
C TYR A 8 3.76 25.45 4.70
N ASP A 9 3.21 26.66 4.72
CA ASP A 9 3.34 27.67 3.65
C ASP A 9 4.77 28.19 3.47
N LYS A 10 5.66 27.96 4.43
CA LYS A 10 7.09 28.33 4.36
C LYS A 10 7.96 27.19 3.82
N ILE A 11 7.42 26.00 3.61
CA ILE A 11 8.16 24.85 3.10
C ILE A 11 7.98 24.79 1.58
N ARG A 12 9.02 25.16 0.82
CA ARG A 12 8.97 25.29 -0.65
C ARG A 12 8.71 23.99 -1.38
N GLN A 13 8.99 22.84 -0.75
CA GLN A 13 8.79 21.52 -1.32
C GLN A 13 7.32 21.08 -1.35
N PHE A 14 6.46 21.71 -0.56
CA PHE A 14 5.04 21.38 -0.55
C PHE A 14 4.30 22.06 -1.69
N SER A 15 3.44 21.28 -2.36
CA SER A 15 2.55 21.82 -3.38
C SER A 15 1.48 22.73 -2.76
N LYS A 16 0.89 23.61 -3.59
CA LYS A 16 -0.27 24.43 -3.17
C LYS A 16 -1.42 23.56 -2.62
N ARG A 17 -1.62 22.38 -3.19
CA ARG A 17 -2.64 21.44 -2.74
C ARG A 17 -2.32 20.88 -1.35
N ASP A 18 -1.07 20.49 -1.10
CA ASP A 18 -0.66 19.92 0.19
C ASP A 18 -0.78 20.97 1.30
N ILE A 19 -0.39 22.22 1.00
CA ILE A 19 -0.56 23.36 1.90
C ILE A 19 -2.05 23.60 2.18
N ALA A 20 -2.90 23.69 1.13
CA ALA A 20 -4.33 23.91 1.29
C ALA A 20 -5.01 22.81 2.10
N TYR A 21 -4.61 21.53 1.91
CA TYR A 21 -5.13 20.41 2.70
C TYR A 21 -4.85 20.55 4.19
N GLN A 22 -3.69 21.09 4.57
CA GLN A 22 -3.28 21.24 5.97
C GLN A 22 -3.87 22.46 6.67
N ILE A 23 -3.97 23.60 5.97
CA ILE A 23 -4.36 24.88 6.60
C ILE A 23 -5.75 25.37 6.20
N SER A 24 -6.33 24.84 5.13
CA SER A 24 -7.61 25.26 4.59
C SER A 24 -8.43 24.05 4.11
N THR A 25 -8.53 23.00 4.91
CA THR A 25 -9.17 21.71 4.57
C THR A 25 -10.58 21.89 3.98
N GLN A 26 -11.28 22.96 4.34
CA GLN A 26 -12.61 23.29 3.82
C GLN A 26 -12.65 23.41 2.28
N VAL A 27 -11.53 23.77 1.65
CA VAL A 27 -11.43 23.79 0.17
C VAL A 27 -11.71 22.42 -0.43
N PHE A 28 -11.47 21.35 0.32
CA PHE A 28 -11.67 19.96 -0.09
C PHE A 28 -12.94 19.32 0.49
N ALA A 29 -13.88 20.12 1.04
CA ALA A 29 -15.11 19.60 1.66
C ALA A 29 -15.92 18.68 0.72
N ASP A 30 -15.87 18.95 -0.60
CA ASP A 30 -16.56 18.13 -1.61
C ASP A 30 -15.84 16.79 -1.91
N PHE A 31 -14.60 16.64 -1.40
CA PHE A 31 -13.73 15.49 -1.69
C PHE A 31 -13.32 14.69 -0.46
N ILE A 32 -13.68 15.13 0.74
CA ILE A 32 -13.37 14.46 2.00
C ILE A 32 -14.61 14.39 2.87
N GLN A 33 -15.00 13.20 3.24
CA GLN A 33 -16.16 12.97 4.09
C GLN A 33 -15.92 13.40 5.54
N TYR A 34 -14.69 13.23 6.02
CA TYR A 34 -14.30 13.54 7.39
C TYR A 34 -13.12 14.52 7.41
N LYS A 35 -13.15 15.48 8.32
CA LYS A 35 -11.98 16.31 8.57
C LYS A 35 -10.82 15.47 9.10
N PRO A 36 -9.55 15.81 8.80
CA PRO A 36 -8.38 15.06 9.28
C PRO A 36 -8.09 15.39 10.77
N GLU A 37 -9.07 15.15 11.62
CA GLU A 37 -9.07 15.42 13.06
C GLU A 37 -9.43 14.15 13.82
N ILE A 38 -8.87 13.98 15.01
CA ILE A 38 -9.10 12.77 15.83
C ILE A 38 -10.58 12.55 16.16
N ASP A 39 -11.34 13.62 16.35
CA ASP A 39 -12.76 13.53 16.69
C ASP A 39 -13.62 13.00 15.54
N SER A 40 -13.21 13.23 14.32
CA SER A 40 -13.89 12.73 13.13
C SER A 40 -13.89 11.20 13.00
N PHE A 41 -12.99 10.51 13.69
CA PHE A 41 -12.92 9.04 13.66
C PHE A 41 -14.13 8.37 14.34
N GLU A 42 -14.86 9.05 15.20
CA GLU A 42 -16.12 8.54 15.74
C GLU A 42 -17.13 8.28 14.63
N HIS A 43 -17.30 9.25 13.74
CA HIS A 43 -18.19 9.11 12.58
C HIS A 43 -17.66 8.08 11.57
N ALA A 44 -16.36 8.08 11.32
CA ALA A 44 -15.73 7.12 10.42
C ALA A 44 -15.90 5.67 10.90
N ILE A 45 -15.75 5.41 12.20
CA ILE A 45 -16.00 4.11 12.82
C ILE A 45 -17.47 3.72 12.71
N ALA A 46 -18.39 4.66 12.99
CA ALA A 46 -19.83 4.42 12.88
C ALA A 46 -20.25 4.07 11.45
N ASP A 47 -19.70 4.76 10.46
CA ASP A 47 -19.95 4.47 9.05
C ASP A 47 -19.32 3.14 8.64
N ARG A 48 -18.08 2.86 9.07
CA ARG A 48 -17.41 1.60 8.74
C ARG A 48 -18.16 0.36 9.26
N LYS A 49 -18.89 0.47 10.35
CA LYS A 49 -19.77 -0.61 10.86
C LYS A 49 -20.84 -1.06 9.87
N LYS A 50 -21.26 -0.20 8.94
CA LYS A 50 -22.29 -0.49 7.94
C LYS A 50 -21.82 -1.42 6.83
N PHE A 51 -20.51 -1.62 6.70
CA PHE A 51 -19.93 -2.40 5.61
C PHE A 51 -19.47 -3.77 6.08
N PRO A 52 -19.87 -4.85 5.41
CA PRO A 52 -19.45 -6.19 5.76
C PRO A 52 -17.95 -6.36 5.53
N VAL A 53 -17.29 -7.04 6.46
CA VAL A 53 -15.86 -7.37 6.39
C VAL A 53 -15.69 -8.86 6.56
N ASP A 54 -14.95 -9.48 5.65
CA ASP A 54 -14.55 -10.88 5.79
C ASP A 54 -13.34 -11.00 6.74
N ARG A 55 -13.63 -10.91 8.03
CA ARG A 55 -12.62 -10.92 9.10
C ARG A 55 -11.88 -12.24 9.15
N ALA A 56 -12.57 -13.35 8.89
CA ALA A 56 -11.96 -14.68 8.87
C ALA A 56 -10.94 -14.81 7.75
N LEU A 57 -11.25 -14.31 6.55
CA LEU A 57 -10.30 -14.28 5.44
C LEU A 57 -9.06 -13.45 5.77
N LEU A 58 -9.24 -12.23 6.28
CA LEU A 58 -8.11 -11.36 6.64
C LEU A 58 -7.23 -12.01 7.73
N HIS A 59 -7.85 -12.54 8.77
CA HIS A 59 -7.16 -13.26 9.85
C HIS A 59 -6.38 -14.46 9.31
N SER A 60 -6.98 -15.31 8.48
CA SER A 60 -6.34 -16.49 7.89
C SER A 60 -5.13 -16.11 7.04
N VAL A 61 -5.29 -15.16 6.11
CA VAL A 61 -4.19 -14.74 5.22
C VAL A 61 -3.01 -14.17 6.01
N ILE A 62 -3.27 -13.40 7.07
CA ILE A 62 -2.19 -12.89 7.93
C ILE A 62 -1.58 -14.03 8.75
N THR A 63 -2.38 -14.95 9.29
CA THR A 63 -1.86 -16.11 10.03
C THR A 63 -0.89 -16.92 9.16
N ASP A 64 -1.27 -17.21 7.93
CA ASP A 64 -0.45 -17.95 6.97
C ASP A 64 0.85 -17.21 6.64
N ALA A 65 0.80 -15.88 6.50
CA ALA A 65 2.00 -15.06 6.25
C ALA A 65 3.00 -15.09 7.42
N TYR A 66 2.53 -15.30 8.63
CA TYR A 66 3.37 -15.36 9.84
C TYR A 66 3.75 -16.78 10.27
N ALA A 67 3.39 -17.83 9.52
CA ALA A 67 3.62 -19.22 9.91
C ALA A 67 5.10 -19.52 10.21
N GLU A 68 6.01 -18.97 9.41
CA GLU A 68 7.46 -19.15 9.58
C GLU A 68 8.10 -18.05 10.43
N ALA A 69 7.68 -16.79 10.28
CA ALA A 69 8.25 -15.65 10.98
C ALA A 69 7.89 -15.61 12.46
N GLY A 70 6.76 -16.23 12.83
CA GLY A 70 6.19 -16.13 14.17
C GLY A 70 5.66 -14.73 14.48
N LEU A 71 4.84 -14.64 15.52
CA LEU A 71 4.21 -13.42 15.98
C LEU A 71 4.74 -13.04 17.37
N ALA A 72 5.11 -11.77 17.55
CA ALA A 72 5.33 -11.19 18.88
C ALA A 72 3.98 -11.09 19.65
N ASP A 73 4.02 -11.03 20.97
CA ASP A 73 2.80 -11.06 21.78
C ASP A 73 1.82 -9.92 21.49
N HIS A 74 2.33 -8.74 21.15
CA HIS A 74 1.50 -7.62 20.74
C HIS A 74 0.82 -7.89 19.38
N GLN A 75 1.55 -8.49 18.44
CA GLN A 75 0.99 -8.91 17.15
C GLN A 75 -0.04 -10.03 17.29
N LYS A 76 0.17 -11.01 18.18
CA LYS A 76 -0.82 -12.06 18.46
C LYS A 76 -2.14 -11.47 18.95
N ARG A 77 -2.08 -10.51 19.88
CA ARG A 77 -3.28 -9.82 20.36
C ARG A 77 -3.99 -9.06 19.24
N ASN A 78 -3.24 -8.33 18.42
CA ASN A 78 -3.77 -7.58 17.29
C ASN A 78 -4.39 -8.50 16.23
N LEU A 79 -3.73 -9.60 15.89
CA LEU A 79 -4.25 -10.58 14.94
C LEU A 79 -5.56 -11.19 15.43
N GLN A 80 -5.61 -11.62 16.70
CA GLN A 80 -6.83 -12.18 17.28
C GLN A 80 -7.97 -11.16 17.35
N ALA A 81 -7.65 -9.88 17.61
CA ALA A 81 -8.64 -8.81 17.64
C ALA A 81 -9.31 -8.59 16.30
N LEU A 82 -8.66 -8.87 15.15
CA LEU A 82 -9.26 -8.73 13.82
C LEU A 82 -10.55 -9.53 13.64
N LEU A 83 -10.74 -10.61 14.41
CA LEU A 83 -11.99 -11.40 14.39
C LEU A 83 -13.17 -10.72 15.07
N SER A 84 -12.93 -9.68 15.84
CA SER A 84 -13.97 -8.99 16.62
C SER A 84 -14.65 -7.87 15.82
N ASP A 85 -15.97 -7.69 16.01
CA ASP A 85 -16.75 -6.65 15.30
C ASP A 85 -16.39 -5.22 15.72
N ASN A 86 -15.79 -5.05 16.90
CA ASN A 86 -15.31 -3.76 17.37
C ASN A 86 -13.83 -3.49 17.00
N CYS A 87 -13.24 -4.33 16.15
CA CYS A 87 -11.88 -4.13 15.66
C CYS A 87 -11.88 -3.38 14.32
N TYR A 88 -11.00 -2.38 14.24
CA TYR A 88 -10.74 -1.57 13.04
C TYR A 88 -9.25 -1.50 12.78
N THR A 89 -8.86 -1.02 11.59
CA THR A 89 -7.46 -0.95 11.19
C THR A 89 -7.07 0.47 10.78
N VAL A 90 -5.85 0.85 11.12
CA VAL A 90 -5.15 1.99 10.50
C VAL A 90 -4.12 1.41 9.55
N ILE A 91 -4.31 1.67 8.26
CA ILE A 91 -3.50 1.08 7.20
C ILE A 91 -2.54 2.13 6.65
N THR A 92 -1.29 1.74 6.43
CA THR A 92 -0.35 2.44 5.58
C THR A 92 0.29 1.46 4.61
N ALA A 93 0.64 1.93 3.41
CA ALA A 93 1.18 1.08 2.36
C ALA A 93 2.40 1.72 1.70
N HIS A 94 3.29 0.90 1.19
CA HIS A 94 4.39 1.32 0.34
C HIS A 94 4.85 0.18 -0.59
N GLN A 95 5.44 0.57 -1.73
CA GLN A 95 6.24 -0.36 -2.54
C GLN A 95 7.40 -0.91 -1.70
N PRO A 96 7.90 -2.12 -1.99
CA PRO A 96 9.04 -2.71 -1.29
C PRO A 96 10.34 -2.01 -1.69
N SER A 97 10.59 -0.79 -1.17
CA SER A 97 11.80 -0.02 -1.46
C SER A 97 13.04 -0.62 -0.80
N LEU A 98 14.19 -0.51 -1.46
CA LEU A 98 15.45 -1.12 -1.03
C LEU A 98 15.79 -0.76 0.42
N LEU A 99 15.88 -1.78 1.30
CA LEU A 99 16.18 -1.66 2.74
C LEU A 99 15.35 -0.58 3.45
N THR A 100 14.04 -0.51 3.21
CA THR A 100 13.08 0.52 3.65
C THR A 100 13.21 1.87 2.93
N GLY A 101 14.12 2.00 1.97
CA GLY A 101 14.21 3.18 1.09
C GLY A 101 14.31 4.51 1.80
N PRO A 102 13.60 5.52 1.32
CA PRO A 102 13.62 6.84 1.93
C PRO A 102 12.96 6.85 3.31
N LEU A 103 13.44 7.74 4.18
CA LEU A 103 13.03 7.83 5.58
C LEU A 103 11.51 7.96 5.78
N TYR A 104 10.78 8.49 4.81
CA TYR A 104 9.32 8.59 4.90
C TYR A 104 8.62 7.22 4.94
N PHE A 105 9.24 6.13 4.44
CA PHE A 105 8.74 4.78 4.61
C PHE A 105 8.56 4.44 6.10
N ILE A 106 9.59 4.71 6.88
CA ILE A 106 9.60 4.53 8.34
C ILE A 106 8.57 5.45 9.01
N TYR A 107 8.54 6.73 8.60
CA TYR A 107 7.57 7.68 9.16
C TYR A 107 6.11 7.30 8.88
N LYS A 108 5.81 6.75 7.70
CA LYS A 108 4.46 6.25 7.39
C LYS A 108 4.02 5.17 8.37
N ILE A 109 4.90 4.21 8.68
CA ILE A 109 4.59 3.12 9.61
C ILE A 109 4.42 3.66 11.04
N PHE A 110 5.34 4.50 11.53
CA PHE A 110 5.20 5.12 12.85
C PHE A 110 3.96 6.00 12.95
N SER A 111 3.57 6.66 11.89
CA SER A 111 2.35 7.47 11.90
C SER A 111 1.10 6.59 12.03
N ALA A 112 1.07 5.43 11.39
CA ALA A 112 -0.02 4.47 11.56
C ALA A 112 -0.05 3.91 12.99
N ILE A 113 1.11 3.58 13.57
CA ILE A 113 1.24 3.15 14.97
C ILE A 113 0.70 4.22 15.91
N ASN A 114 1.21 5.44 15.81
CA ASN A 114 0.83 6.55 16.69
C ASN A 114 -0.67 6.88 16.57
N LEU A 115 -1.22 6.82 15.35
CA LEU A 115 -2.65 7.05 15.14
C LEU A 115 -3.47 5.94 15.78
N ALA A 116 -3.10 4.67 15.58
CA ALA A 116 -3.78 3.54 16.22
C ALA A 116 -3.75 3.65 17.76
N GLU A 117 -2.61 3.99 18.35
CA GLU A 117 -2.48 4.21 19.80
C GLU A 117 -3.38 5.35 20.30
N ARG A 118 -3.42 6.47 19.59
CA ARG A 118 -4.28 7.62 19.95
C ARG A 118 -5.75 7.27 19.86
N LEU A 119 -6.16 6.52 18.82
CA LEU A 119 -7.54 6.07 18.65
C LEU A 119 -7.94 5.05 19.71
N ASN A 120 -7.08 4.10 20.06
CA ASN A 120 -7.31 3.15 21.14
C ASN A 120 -7.49 3.85 22.51
N LYS A 121 -6.76 4.94 22.75
CA LYS A 121 -6.94 5.75 23.96
C LYS A 121 -8.26 6.53 23.95
N LYS A 122 -8.66 7.04 22.77
CA LYS A 122 -9.88 7.85 22.63
C LYS A 122 -11.15 7.01 22.62
N PHE A 123 -11.10 5.83 22.02
CA PHE A 123 -12.23 4.93 21.83
C PHE A 123 -11.94 3.58 22.51
N PRO A 124 -11.98 3.50 23.85
CA PRO A 124 -11.54 2.31 24.61
C PRO A 124 -12.40 1.07 24.36
N ASP A 125 -13.63 1.24 23.85
CA ASP A 125 -14.52 0.14 23.46
C ASP A 125 -14.19 -0.44 22.08
N GLN A 126 -13.28 0.17 21.34
CA GLN A 126 -12.80 -0.28 20.05
C GLN A 126 -11.37 -0.80 20.16
N HIS A 127 -10.98 -1.68 19.22
CA HIS A 127 -9.60 -2.13 19.09
C HIS A 127 -9.06 -1.71 17.70
N ILE A 128 -8.07 -0.82 17.69
CA ILE A 128 -7.51 -0.28 16.45
C ILE A 128 -6.13 -0.89 16.21
N VAL A 129 -5.99 -1.61 15.11
CA VAL A 129 -4.77 -2.35 14.74
C VAL A 129 -4.01 -1.60 13.66
N PRO A 130 -2.71 -1.30 13.83
CA PRO A 130 -1.87 -0.77 12.78
C PRO A 130 -1.47 -1.88 11.80
N ILE A 131 -1.71 -1.66 10.49
CA ILE A 131 -1.35 -2.58 9.42
C ILE A 131 -0.44 -1.87 8.42
N PHE A 132 0.65 -2.53 8.04
CA PHE A 132 1.47 -2.14 6.91
C PHE A 132 1.21 -3.06 5.72
N VAL A 133 0.89 -2.47 4.57
CA VAL A 133 0.61 -3.18 3.32
C VAL A 133 1.79 -3.04 2.37
N ILE A 134 2.31 -4.17 1.90
CA ILE A 134 3.36 -4.21 0.87
C ILE A 134 2.69 -4.13 -0.50
N GLY A 135 2.94 -3.03 -1.22
CA GLY A 135 2.50 -2.81 -2.59
C GLY A 135 3.49 -3.39 -3.60
N GLY A 136 3.56 -4.72 -3.66
CA GLY A 136 4.54 -5.43 -4.48
C GLY A 136 4.15 -5.68 -5.94
N GLU A 137 2.96 -5.27 -6.37
CA GLU A 137 2.45 -5.53 -7.73
C GLU A 137 2.94 -4.51 -8.77
N ASP A 138 3.54 -3.40 -8.34
CA ASP A 138 4.15 -2.43 -9.25
C ASP A 138 5.38 -3.02 -9.93
N HIS A 139 5.71 -2.53 -11.13
CA HIS A 139 6.85 -2.97 -11.93
C HIS A 139 7.94 -1.91 -12.08
N ASP A 140 7.78 -0.75 -11.42
CA ASP A 140 8.75 0.34 -11.49
C ASP A 140 9.97 0.04 -10.60
N PHE A 141 10.87 -0.81 -11.12
CA PHE A 141 12.07 -1.24 -10.42
C PHE A 141 13.01 -0.06 -10.11
N GLU A 142 13.11 0.90 -11.02
CA GLU A 142 14.00 2.06 -10.88
C GLU A 142 13.63 2.95 -9.69
N GLU A 143 12.36 2.98 -9.29
CA GLU A 143 11.92 3.73 -8.11
C GLU A 143 12.38 3.08 -6.80
N ILE A 144 12.55 1.76 -6.77
CA ILE A 144 12.76 1.01 -5.53
C ILE A 144 14.18 0.45 -5.37
N ASN A 145 14.98 0.43 -6.43
CA ASN A 145 16.23 -0.33 -6.51
C ASN A 145 17.45 0.35 -5.84
N HIS A 146 17.29 1.52 -5.24
CA HIS A 146 18.42 2.25 -4.72
C HIS A 146 18.15 2.96 -3.39
N LEU A 147 19.23 3.22 -2.66
CA LEU A 147 19.22 4.08 -1.47
C LEU A 147 20.48 4.98 -1.46
N ARG A 148 20.44 6.01 -0.62
CA ARG A 148 21.60 6.88 -0.38
C ARG A 148 22.01 6.80 1.09
N LEU A 149 23.27 6.47 1.32
CA LEU A 149 23.86 6.39 2.65
C LEU A 149 25.14 7.26 2.67
N PHE A 150 25.17 8.30 3.51
CA PHE A 150 26.28 9.27 3.59
C PHE A 150 26.72 9.79 2.21
N ASN A 151 25.78 10.22 1.39
CA ASN A 151 25.98 10.71 0.02
C ASN A 151 26.45 9.65 -1.01
N LYS A 152 26.64 8.41 -0.63
CA LYS A 152 26.89 7.31 -1.58
C LYS A 152 25.55 6.73 -2.05
N LYS A 153 25.38 6.56 -3.36
CA LYS A 153 24.28 5.79 -3.93
C LYS A 153 24.68 4.32 -3.87
N ILE A 154 23.82 3.50 -3.29
CA ILE A 154 23.90 2.04 -3.33
C ILE A 154 22.74 1.59 -4.19
N GLU A 155 22.98 0.70 -5.11
CA GLU A 155 22.01 0.28 -6.11
C GLU A 155 21.92 -1.24 -6.15
N TRP A 156 20.71 -1.75 -6.11
CA TRP A 156 20.43 -3.15 -6.33
C TRP A 156 20.41 -3.42 -7.83
N LEU A 157 21.38 -4.17 -8.30
CA LEU A 157 21.46 -4.59 -9.69
C LEU A 157 20.73 -5.94 -9.84
N HIS A 158 19.57 -5.91 -10.43
CA HIS A 158 18.76 -7.09 -10.69
C HIS A 158 18.32 -7.10 -12.16
N LYS A 159 18.39 -8.26 -12.77
CA LYS A 159 17.85 -8.45 -14.12
C LYS A 159 16.32 -8.62 -13.99
N HIS A 160 15.57 -7.70 -14.53
CA HIS A 160 14.10 -7.69 -14.48
C HIS A 160 13.53 -7.39 -15.88
N ASP A 161 12.27 -7.73 -16.10
CA ASP A 161 11.61 -7.55 -17.39
C ASP A 161 10.08 -7.34 -17.15
N ASP A 162 9.69 -6.12 -16.72
CA ASP A 162 8.31 -5.74 -16.37
C ASP A 162 7.63 -6.64 -15.30
N GLU A 163 8.40 -7.38 -14.53
CA GLU A 163 7.87 -8.19 -13.43
C GLU A 163 7.45 -7.31 -12.26
N PRO A 164 6.38 -7.66 -11.52
CA PRO A 164 6.06 -7.02 -10.25
C PRO A 164 7.26 -7.06 -9.31
N VAL A 165 7.65 -5.89 -8.78
CA VAL A 165 8.86 -5.78 -7.95
C VAL A 165 8.83 -6.71 -6.73
N GLY A 166 7.64 -6.96 -6.18
CA GLY A 166 7.49 -7.88 -5.05
C GLY A 166 7.74 -9.35 -5.38
N ARG A 167 7.63 -9.74 -6.66
CA ARG A 167 7.86 -11.11 -7.13
C ARG A 167 9.32 -11.38 -7.52
N LEU A 168 10.13 -10.32 -7.67
CA LEU A 168 11.55 -10.46 -8.00
C LEU A 168 12.26 -11.34 -6.97
N SER A 169 13.22 -12.14 -7.43
CA SER A 169 14.08 -12.89 -6.52
C SER A 169 14.98 -11.94 -5.72
N VAL A 170 15.46 -12.39 -4.58
CA VAL A 170 16.39 -11.61 -3.73
C VAL A 170 17.84 -11.64 -4.24
N SER A 171 18.09 -12.11 -5.46
CA SER A 171 19.42 -12.13 -6.08
C SER A 171 20.03 -10.72 -6.10
N GLY A 172 21.27 -10.58 -5.68
CA GLY A 172 21.97 -9.29 -5.59
C GLY A 172 21.75 -8.51 -4.28
N ILE A 173 20.83 -8.93 -3.41
CA ILE A 173 20.60 -8.25 -2.11
C ILE A 173 21.78 -8.46 -1.16
N ALA A 174 22.44 -9.61 -1.19
CA ALA A 174 23.61 -9.87 -0.36
C ALA A 174 24.77 -8.89 -0.65
N GLU A 175 24.98 -8.57 -1.93
CA GLU A 175 25.96 -7.58 -2.38
C GLU A 175 25.61 -6.17 -1.90
N VAL A 176 24.34 -5.80 -1.93
CA VAL A 176 23.83 -4.52 -1.38
C VAL A 176 24.11 -4.44 0.12
N LEU A 177 23.77 -5.48 0.88
CA LEU A 177 23.98 -5.53 2.33
C LEU A 177 25.48 -5.45 2.68
N THR A 178 26.33 -6.08 1.89
CA THR A 178 27.79 -6.01 2.04
C THR A 178 28.28 -4.56 1.86
N GLN A 179 27.87 -3.87 0.79
CA GLN A 179 28.22 -2.47 0.56
C GLN A 179 27.73 -1.55 1.70
N VAL A 180 26.51 -1.78 2.20
CA VAL A 180 25.98 -1.03 3.35
C VAL A 180 26.83 -1.24 4.59
N LYS A 181 27.23 -2.47 4.92
CA LYS A 181 28.09 -2.79 6.06
C LYS A 181 29.46 -2.14 5.96
N GLU A 182 30.09 -2.16 4.79
CA GLU A 182 31.39 -1.49 4.55
C GLU A 182 31.31 0.02 4.84
N ILE A 183 30.20 0.67 4.47
CA ILE A 183 30.01 2.10 4.74
C ILE A 183 29.75 2.37 6.22
N LEU A 184 29.00 1.51 6.90
CA LEU A 184 28.65 1.68 8.31
C LEU A 184 29.81 1.43 9.26
N GLY A 185 30.69 0.48 8.91
CA GLY A 185 31.79 0.03 9.74
C GLY A 185 31.34 -0.86 10.92
N GLU A 186 32.16 -1.82 11.27
CA GLU A 186 31.85 -2.91 12.23
C GLU A 186 31.52 -2.45 13.65
N LYS A 187 31.91 -1.24 14.04
CA LYS A 187 31.69 -0.70 15.40
C LYS A 187 30.31 -0.03 15.57
N SER A 188 29.52 0.06 14.51
CA SER A 188 28.22 0.71 14.59
C SER A 188 27.09 -0.27 14.94
N LYS A 189 26.13 0.15 15.77
CA LYS A 189 24.91 -0.64 16.03
C LYS A 189 24.11 -0.93 14.75
N ALA A 190 24.22 -0.05 13.76
CA ALA A 190 23.57 -0.24 12.48
C ALA A 190 24.20 -1.41 11.68
N TYR A 191 25.48 -1.68 11.87
CA TYR A 191 26.15 -2.85 11.27
C TYR A 191 25.52 -4.16 11.75
N GLU A 192 25.32 -4.31 13.06
CA GLU A 192 24.67 -5.49 13.65
C GLU A 192 23.26 -5.70 13.10
N LEU A 193 22.50 -4.59 12.95
CA LEU A 193 21.16 -4.64 12.36
C LEU A 193 21.21 -5.15 10.91
N VAL A 194 22.09 -4.58 10.08
CA VAL A 194 22.24 -5.00 8.68
C VAL A 194 22.74 -6.44 8.57
N GLN A 195 23.59 -6.89 9.50
CA GLN A 195 24.03 -8.29 9.56
C GLN A 195 22.87 -9.24 9.87
N SER A 196 21.89 -8.82 10.68
CA SER A 196 20.68 -9.62 10.89
C SER A 196 19.83 -9.74 9.61
N TRP A 197 19.80 -8.70 8.78
CA TRP A 197 19.08 -8.69 7.51
C TRP A 197 19.66 -9.63 6.44
N GLU A 198 20.95 -9.95 6.51
CA GLU A 198 21.54 -10.98 5.63
C GLU A 198 20.89 -12.35 5.80
N LYS A 199 20.54 -12.69 7.06
CA LYS A 199 19.84 -13.95 7.35
C LYS A 199 18.41 -13.91 6.81
N LEU A 200 17.74 -12.76 6.92
CA LEU A 200 16.40 -12.58 6.38
C LEU A 200 16.41 -12.70 4.86
N ALA A 201 17.36 -12.06 4.19
CA ALA A 201 17.52 -12.16 2.74
C ALA A 201 17.80 -13.60 2.28
N ALA A 202 18.70 -14.30 2.98
CA ALA A 202 19.03 -15.69 2.66
C ALA A 202 17.87 -16.67 2.85
N GLY A 203 16.92 -16.36 3.75
CA GLY A 203 15.72 -17.15 4.00
C GLY A 203 14.52 -16.77 3.12
N SER A 204 14.63 -15.72 2.29
CA SER A 204 13.52 -15.24 1.46
C SER A 204 13.66 -15.70 0.02
N THR A 205 12.55 -16.03 -0.62
CA THR A 205 12.47 -16.44 -2.03
C THR A 205 12.11 -15.27 -2.94
N SER A 206 11.36 -14.29 -2.43
CA SER A 206 10.93 -13.11 -3.15
C SER A 206 11.24 -11.82 -2.40
N TYR A 207 11.26 -10.72 -3.15
CA TYR A 207 11.52 -9.40 -2.57
C TYR A 207 10.37 -8.90 -1.65
N SER A 208 9.13 -9.29 -1.92
CA SER A 208 8.02 -9.08 -0.97
C SER A 208 8.22 -9.83 0.34
N GLU A 209 8.71 -11.06 0.29
CA GLU A 209 8.99 -11.86 1.48
C GLU A 209 10.13 -11.25 2.31
N PHE A 210 11.23 -10.87 1.65
CA PHE A 210 12.32 -10.15 2.32
C PHE A 210 11.84 -8.85 2.95
N THR A 211 11.04 -8.05 2.23
CA THR A 211 10.45 -6.81 2.77
C THR A 211 9.53 -7.09 3.96
N PHE A 212 8.72 -8.16 3.89
CA PHE A 212 7.90 -8.60 5.00
C PHE A 212 8.74 -8.89 6.24
N GLN A 213 9.78 -9.71 6.12
CA GLN A 213 10.67 -10.08 7.22
C GLN A 213 11.37 -8.85 7.81
N LEU A 214 11.86 -7.94 6.96
CA LEU A 214 12.55 -6.73 7.36
C LEU A 214 11.63 -5.78 8.15
N VAL A 215 10.43 -5.52 7.63
CA VAL A 215 9.45 -4.65 8.30
C VAL A 215 8.96 -5.31 9.59
N ASN A 216 8.72 -6.62 9.57
CA ASN A 216 8.34 -7.36 10.77
C ASN A 216 9.42 -7.23 11.87
N GLU A 217 10.69 -7.45 11.53
CA GLU A 217 11.80 -7.33 12.51
C GLU A 217 11.87 -5.94 13.14
N LEU A 218 11.68 -4.89 12.32
CA LEU A 218 11.75 -3.51 12.80
C LEU A 218 10.54 -3.10 13.66
N PHE A 219 9.34 -3.63 13.39
CA PHE A 219 8.10 -3.09 13.95
C PHE A 219 7.27 -4.09 14.76
N LYS A 220 7.68 -5.36 14.88
CA LYS A 220 6.93 -6.39 15.63
C LYS A 220 6.63 -6.01 17.07
N SER A 221 7.54 -5.30 17.76
CA SER A 221 7.36 -4.85 19.14
C SER A 221 6.23 -3.81 19.29
N TYR A 222 5.92 -3.08 18.22
CA TYR A 222 4.81 -2.12 18.19
C TYR A 222 3.48 -2.75 17.78
N GLY A 223 3.45 -4.07 17.54
CA GLY A 223 2.22 -4.78 17.19
C GLY A 223 1.74 -4.56 15.75
N VAL A 224 2.56 -4.00 14.86
CA VAL A 224 2.22 -3.83 13.44
C VAL A 224 2.06 -5.19 12.79
N LEU A 225 0.95 -5.38 12.10
CA LEU A 225 0.76 -6.53 11.21
C LEU A 225 1.17 -6.14 9.80
N VAL A 226 1.97 -6.99 9.17
CA VAL A 226 2.44 -6.80 7.78
C VAL A 226 1.64 -7.71 6.85
N VAL A 227 1.20 -7.17 5.72
CA VAL A 227 0.40 -7.91 4.75
C VAL A 227 0.88 -7.58 3.33
N ALA A 228 1.07 -8.59 2.49
CA ALA A 228 1.22 -8.43 1.05
C ALA A 228 -0.14 -8.62 0.39
N MET A 229 -0.56 -7.68 -0.48
CA MET A 229 -1.87 -7.76 -1.13
C MET A 229 -1.89 -8.73 -2.32
N ASP A 230 -0.75 -9.03 -2.93
CA ASP A 230 -0.62 -10.00 -4.00
C ASP A 230 -0.80 -11.44 -3.47
N LYS A 231 -2.02 -11.73 -3.01
CA LYS A 231 -2.42 -13.04 -2.47
C LYS A 231 -3.72 -13.51 -3.14
N LYS A 232 -3.70 -14.73 -3.66
CA LYS A 232 -4.86 -15.32 -4.34
C LYS A 232 -6.17 -15.26 -3.54
N PRO A 233 -6.21 -15.51 -2.21
CA PRO A 233 -7.46 -15.39 -1.45
C PRO A 233 -8.06 -14.00 -1.46
N PHE A 234 -7.25 -12.94 -1.43
CA PHE A 234 -7.75 -11.58 -1.56
C PHE A 234 -8.30 -11.31 -2.96
N LYS A 235 -7.57 -11.70 -4.00
CA LYS A 235 -8.02 -11.51 -5.39
C LYS A 235 -9.32 -12.25 -5.68
N ASN A 236 -9.47 -13.47 -5.16
CA ASN A 236 -10.74 -14.21 -5.24
C ASN A 236 -11.91 -13.43 -4.59
N LYS A 237 -11.65 -12.81 -3.43
CA LYS A 237 -12.69 -12.00 -2.75
C LYS A 237 -13.06 -10.75 -3.53
N PHE A 238 -12.10 -10.15 -4.24
CA PHE A 238 -12.31 -8.95 -5.05
C PHE A 238 -12.71 -9.23 -6.50
N GLN A 239 -12.93 -10.47 -6.88
CA GLN A 239 -13.25 -10.89 -8.24
C GLN A 239 -14.39 -10.08 -8.88
N HIS A 240 -15.46 -9.81 -8.14
CA HIS A 240 -16.60 -9.03 -8.66
C HIS A 240 -16.22 -7.58 -8.96
N ILE A 241 -15.32 -6.97 -8.20
CA ILE A 241 -14.80 -5.62 -8.46
C ILE A 241 -13.90 -5.64 -9.69
N ILE A 242 -13.05 -6.66 -9.82
CA ILE A 242 -12.22 -6.86 -11.00
C ILE A 242 -13.08 -6.95 -12.26
N GLN A 243 -14.17 -7.72 -12.21
CA GLN A 243 -15.15 -7.81 -13.31
C GLN A 243 -15.79 -6.46 -13.62
N GLN A 244 -16.25 -5.73 -12.62
CA GLN A 244 -16.89 -4.43 -12.82
C GLN A 244 -15.92 -3.42 -13.47
N GLU A 245 -14.66 -3.40 -13.05
CA GLU A 245 -13.68 -2.48 -13.61
C GLU A 245 -13.28 -2.87 -15.03
N ILE A 246 -12.96 -4.15 -15.28
CA ILE A 246 -12.50 -4.59 -16.59
C ILE A 246 -13.64 -4.59 -17.63
N LEU A 247 -14.83 -5.10 -17.25
CA LEU A 247 -15.93 -5.28 -18.19
C LEU A 247 -16.83 -4.05 -18.34
N LEU A 248 -16.87 -3.17 -17.33
CA LEU A 248 -17.82 -2.03 -17.30
C LEU A 248 -17.10 -0.68 -17.16
N SER A 249 -15.77 -0.64 -17.07
CA SER A 249 -14.98 0.59 -16.84
C SER A 249 -15.51 1.44 -15.68
N ALA A 250 -15.90 0.77 -14.59
CA ALA A 250 -16.74 1.35 -13.54
C ALA A 250 -16.11 2.56 -12.84
N SER A 251 -14.77 2.62 -12.74
CA SER A 251 -14.08 3.74 -12.08
C SER A 251 -13.91 4.97 -12.96
N LYS A 252 -13.89 4.83 -14.30
CA LYS A 252 -13.52 5.90 -15.24
C LYS A 252 -14.34 7.16 -15.04
N ALA A 253 -15.67 7.08 -15.17
CA ALA A 253 -16.55 8.25 -15.09
C ALA A 253 -16.50 8.95 -13.73
N ILE A 254 -16.31 8.17 -12.64
CA ILE A 254 -16.20 8.69 -11.28
C ILE A 254 -14.91 9.50 -11.11
N VAL A 255 -13.79 8.95 -11.59
CA VAL A 255 -12.48 9.60 -11.48
C VAL A 255 -12.39 10.83 -12.38
N GLU A 256 -12.91 10.77 -13.62
CA GLU A 256 -12.98 11.94 -14.53
C GLU A 256 -13.78 13.08 -13.91
N LYS A 257 -14.93 12.80 -13.32
CA LYS A 257 -15.72 13.80 -12.61
C LYS A 257 -14.96 14.43 -11.45
N THR A 258 -14.26 13.60 -10.66
CA THR A 258 -13.46 14.07 -9.52
C THR A 258 -12.28 14.92 -9.99
N GLN A 259 -11.57 14.51 -11.05
CA GLN A 259 -10.46 15.27 -11.63
C GLN A 259 -10.93 16.65 -12.11
N SER A 260 -12.03 16.70 -12.87
CA SER A 260 -12.61 17.95 -13.35
C SER A 260 -12.99 18.89 -12.19
N ALA A 261 -13.57 18.35 -11.11
CA ALA A 261 -13.91 19.15 -9.94
C ALA A 261 -12.68 19.68 -9.17
N ILE A 262 -11.60 18.90 -9.10
CA ILE A 262 -10.30 19.31 -8.53
C ILE A 262 -9.66 20.42 -9.36
N GLU A 263 -9.69 20.30 -10.69
CA GLU A 263 -9.15 21.30 -11.63
C GLU A 263 -9.91 22.61 -11.58
N GLN A 264 -11.24 22.57 -11.43
CA GLN A 264 -12.06 23.78 -11.20
C GLN A 264 -11.65 24.55 -9.94
N LYS A 265 -11.07 23.87 -8.94
CA LYS A 265 -10.49 24.51 -7.75
C LYS A 265 -9.02 24.92 -7.95
N SER A 266 -8.51 24.90 -9.19
CA SER A 266 -7.14 25.28 -9.55
C SER A 266 -6.05 24.35 -8.96
N PHE A 267 -6.38 23.10 -8.70
CA PHE A 267 -5.42 22.06 -8.32
C PHE A 267 -5.22 21.08 -9.46
N LYS A 268 -3.99 20.64 -9.67
CA LYS A 268 -3.67 19.64 -10.69
C LYS A 268 -4.09 18.24 -10.22
N ALA A 269 -4.84 17.53 -11.04
CA ALA A 269 -5.07 16.10 -10.88
C ALA A 269 -3.75 15.32 -11.04
N GLN A 270 -3.58 14.24 -10.30
CA GLN A 270 -2.34 13.43 -10.33
C GLN A 270 -2.51 12.10 -11.04
N THR A 271 -3.73 11.62 -11.12
CA THR A 271 -4.04 10.30 -11.66
C THR A 271 -4.26 10.40 -13.17
N TYR A 272 -3.66 9.51 -13.93
CA TYR A 272 -3.95 9.34 -15.36
C TYR A 272 -4.99 8.23 -15.50
N ILE A 273 -6.22 8.60 -15.88
CA ILE A 273 -7.33 7.65 -16.03
C ILE A 273 -7.29 6.98 -17.41
N ARG A 274 -7.59 5.70 -17.43
CA ARG A 274 -7.74 4.89 -18.65
C ARG A 274 -9.14 4.31 -18.72
N GLU A 275 -9.47 3.67 -19.84
CA GLU A 275 -10.72 2.93 -20.01
C GLU A 275 -10.79 1.80 -18.98
N ILE A 276 -9.72 1.02 -18.87
CA ILE A 276 -9.57 -0.07 -17.90
C ILE A 276 -8.38 0.24 -17.00
N ASN A 277 -8.62 0.31 -15.68
CA ASN A 277 -7.62 0.66 -14.67
C ASN A 277 -7.12 -0.58 -13.89
N PHE A 278 -7.12 -1.73 -14.55
CA PHE A 278 -6.50 -2.96 -14.08
C PHE A 278 -5.42 -3.42 -15.05
N PHE A 279 -4.55 -4.27 -14.54
CA PHE A 279 -3.49 -4.90 -15.32
C PHE A 279 -3.69 -6.40 -15.35
N TYR A 280 -3.19 -7.02 -16.39
CA TYR A 280 -3.13 -8.46 -16.57
C TYR A 280 -1.71 -8.96 -16.31
N PHE A 281 -1.57 -10.03 -15.53
CA PHE A 281 -0.28 -10.69 -15.36
C PHE A 281 -0.14 -11.82 -16.37
N HIS A 282 0.76 -11.63 -17.32
CA HIS A 282 1.09 -12.60 -18.37
C HIS A 282 2.55 -13.01 -18.27
N GLU A 283 2.81 -14.31 -18.10
CA GLU A 283 4.17 -14.86 -17.97
C GLU A 283 5.03 -14.12 -16.91
N GLY A 284 4.42 -13.81 -15.78
CA GLY A 284 5.09 -13.08 -14.69
C GLY A 284 5.16 -11.57 -14.88
N LYS A 285 4.79 -11.02 -16.03
CA LYS A 285 4.88 -9.59 -16.35
C LYS A 285 3.53 -8.89 -16.18
N ARG A 286 3.59 -7.63 -15.79
CA ARG A 286 2.42 -6.76 -15.64
C ARG A 286 2.11 -6.04 -16.95
N LYS A 287 1.02 -6.39 -17.62
CA LYS A 287 0.62 -5.88 -18.91
C LYS A 287 -0.70 -5.10 -18.83
N ARG A 288 -0.84 -4.06 -19.66
CA ARG A 288 -2.10 -3.30 -19.75
C ARG A 288 -3.17 -4.10 -20.48
N ILE A 289 -4.42 -3.83 -20.11
CA ILE A 289 -5.60 -4.31 -20.83
C ILE A 289 -6.13 -3.11 -21.63
N GLU A 290 -6.32 -3.27 -22.91
CA GLU A 290 -6.93 -2.26 -23.80
C GLU A 290 -8.16 -2.86 -24.47
N LEU A 291 -9.25 -2.09 -24.54
CA LEU A 291 -10.48 -2.48 -25.22
C LEU A 291 -10.54 -1.87 -26.61
N GLU A 292 -10.55 -2.72 -27.63
CA GLU A 292 -10.72 -2.32 -29.03
C GLU A 292 -12.01 -2.93 -29.61
N GLY A 293 -13.06 -2.12 -29.76
CA GLY A 293 -14.40 -2.64 -30.03
C GLY A 293 -14.89 -3.51 -28.87
N ASP A 294 -15.14 -4.80 -29.12
CA ASP A 294 -15.57 -5.78 -28.12
C ASP A 294 -14.45 -6.77 -27.74
N ILE A 295 -13.19 -6.44 -28.09
CA ILE A 295 -12.04 -7.31 -27.85
C ILE A 295 -11.10 -6.68 -26.82
N TYR A 296 -10.80 -7.41 -25.77
CA TYR A 296 -9.82 -7.08 -24.73
C TYR A 296 -8.45 -7.56 -25.16
N LYS A 297 -7.54 -6.65 -25.45
CA LYS A 297 -6.16 -6.96 -25.84
C LYS A 297 -5.21 -6.78 -24.67
N ILE A 298 -4.31 -7.73 -24.50
CA ILE A 298 -3.21 -7.64 -23.54
C ILE A 298 -2.02 -7.04 -24.28
N VAL A 299 -1.68 -5.82 -23.95
CA VAL A 299 -0.66 -5.02 -24.66
C VAL A 299 0.70 -5.74 -24.65
N ASP A 300 1.41 -5.69 -25.78
CA ASP A 300 2.70 -6.35 -26.02
C ASP A 300 2.64 -7.89 -25.89
N THR A 301 1.49 -8.48 -26.19
CA THR A 301 1.31 -9.95 -26.27
C THR A 301 0.38 -10.32 -27.43
N ASP A 302 0.32 -11.60 -27.77
CA ASP A 302 -0.64 -12.13 -28.74
C ASP A 302 -2.02 -12.46 -28.12
N ARG A 303 -2.20 -12.16 -26.80
CA ARG A 303 -3.46 -12.48 -26.12
C ARG A 303 -4.54 -11.44 -26.38
N ALA A 304 -5.68 -11.95 -26.80
CA ALA A 304 -6.91 -11.17 -26.95
C ALA A 304 -8.10 -12.01 -26.49
N PHE A 305 -9.11 -11.37 -25.95
CA PHE A 305 -10.29 -12.03 -25.39
C PHE A 305 -11.55 -11.30 -25.85
N SER A 306 -12.57 -12.04 -26.24
CA SER A 306 -13.94 -11.52 -26.29
C SER A 306 -14.43 -11.21 -24.87
N THR A 307 -15.55 -10.50 -24.76
CA THR A 307 -16.15 -10.19 -23.44
C THR A 307 -16.44 -11.46 -22.63
N GLU A 308 -16.97 -12.50 -23.25
CA GLU A 308 -17.27 -13.77 -22.57
C GLU A 308 -15.99 -14.51 -22.14
N GLU A 309 -14.96 -14.51 -22.98
CA GLU A 309 -13.68 -15.12 -22.64
C GLU A 309 -12.98 -14.35 -21.52
N MET A 310 -12.97 -13.02 -21.54
CA MET A 310 -12.40 -12.20 -20.46
C MET A 310 -13.13 -12.43 -19.15
N LYS A 311 -14.46 -12.56 -19.18
CA LYS A 311 -15.24 -12.89 -17.98
C LYS A 311 -14.85 -14.24 -17.40
N LEU A 312 -14.75 -15.26 -18.25
CA LEU A 312 -14.31 -16.61 -17.82
C LEU A 312 -12.86 -16.60 -17.31
N GLU A 313 -11.98 -15.82 -17.92
CA GLU A 313 -10.60 -15.68 -17.51
C GLU A 313 -10.52 -15.09 -16.08
N ILE A 314 -11.27 -14.03 -15.80
CA ILE A 314 -11.35 -13.44 -14.45
C ILE A 314 -11.96 -14.42 -13.45
N GLU A 315 -12.98 -15.19 -13.84
CA GLU A 315 -13.66 -16.16 -12.98
C GLU A 315 -12.73 -17.32 -12.57
N ASN A 316 -11.97 -17.83 -13.51
CA ASN A 316 -11.11 -18.99 -13.29
C ASN A 316 -9.74 -18.61 -12.72
N HIS A 317 -9.25 -17.41 -13.03
CA HIS A 317 -7.90 -16.95 -12.74
C HIS A 317 -7.87 -15.51 -12.19
N PRO A 318 -8.56 -15.21 -11.07
CA PRO A 318 -8.56 -13.86 -10.53
C PRO A 318 -7.16 -13.37 -10.10
N GLU A 319 -6.23 -14.30 -9.87
CA GLU A 319 -4.83 -14.00 -9.53
C GLU A 319 -4.01 -13.37 -10.66
N ILE A 320 -4.49 -13.45 -11.90
CA ILE A 320 -3.83 -12.79 -13.04
C ILE A 320 -4.15 -11.31 -13.16
N SER A 321 -5.10 -10.79 -12.38
CA SER A 321 -5.46 -9.38 -12.35
C SER A 321 -4.62 -8.65 -11.31
N GLY A 322 -4.00 -7.54 -11.71
CA GLY A 322 -3.20 -6.67 -10.84
C GLY A 322 -3.92 -5.37 -10.52
N PHE A 323 -3.84 -4.94 -9.27
CA PHE A 323 -4.39 -3.65 -8.85
C PHE A 323 -3.53 -2.50 -9.34
N TRP A 324 -4.16 -1.43 -9.83
CA TRP A 324 -3.42 -0.24 -10.24
C TRP A 324 -3.17 0.72 -9.06
N GLU A 325 -4.18 0.99 -8.26
CA GLU A 325 -4.05 1.71 -6.99
C GLU A 325 -5.15 1.26 -6.03
N PHE A 326 -4.74 0.91 -4.83
CA PHE A 326 -5.62 0.44 -3.77
C PHE A 326 -6.70 1.46 -3.38
N SER A 327 -6.49 2.73 -3.66
CA SER A 327 -7.37 3.83 -3.29
C SER A 327 -8.64 3.94 -4.14
N ALA A 328 -8.61 3.57 -5.41
CA ALA A 328 -9.75 3.73 -6.31
C ALA A 328 -10.86 2.69 -6.08
N LEU A 329 -10.48 1.45 -5.76
CA LEU A 329 -11.41 0.33 -5.66
C LEU A 329 -12.26 0.33 -4.39
N HIS A 330 -11.71 0.75 -3.28
CA HIS A 330 -12.44 0.78 -2.02
C HIS A 330 -13.59 1.79 -2.01
N SER A 331 -13.46 2.84 -2.79
CA SER A 331 -14.50 3.85 -2.99
C SER A 331 -15.71 3.28 -3.71
N TYR A 332 -15.51 2.31 -4.59
CA TYR A 332 -16.53 1.74 -5.44
C TYR A 332 -17.51 0.82 -4.68
N GLU A 333 -16.98 -0.11 -3.84
CA GLU A 333 -17.81 -1.09 -3.13
C GLU A 333 -18.86 -0.48 -2.20
N ASN A 334 -18.63 0.74 -1.77
CA ASN A 334 -19.37 1.31 -0.67
C ASN A 334 -20.28 2.46 -1.08
N GLY A 335 -20.41 2.77 -2.38
CA GLY A 335 -21.11 3.98 -2.83
C GLY A 335 -20.50 5.26 -2.23
N ILE A 336 -19.31 5.11 -1.62
CA ILE A 336 -18.54 6.18 -1.04
C ILE A 336 -17.66 6.70 -2.17
N ASP A 337 -17.90 7.93 -2.54
CA ASP A 337 -17.11 8.68 -3.48
C ASP A 337 -15.59 8.45 -3.25
N ALA A 338 -14.80 8.30 -4.31
CA ALA A 338 -13.33 8.11 -4.30
C ALA A 338 -12.57 9.03 -3.32
N ASN A 339 -13.26 9.99 -2.79
CA ASN A 339 -12.81 10.99 -1.85
C ASN A 339 -12.69 10.54 -0.39
N SER A 340 -13.44 9.53 0.04
CA SER A 340 -13.47 9.13 1.46
C SER A 340 -12.24 8.34 1.90
N MET A 341 -11.51 7.70 0.97
CA MET A 341 -10.35 6.87 1.29
C MET A 341 -9.02 7.62 1.40
N ASN A 342 -8.87 8.74 0.71
CA ASN A 342 -7.68 9.56 0.87
C ASN A 342 -7.46 10.06 2.31
N THR A 343 -8.51 10.02 3.15
CA THR A 343 -8.42 10.45 4.55
C THR A 343 -7.74 9.43 5.45
N PHE A 344 -7.85 8.13 5.15
CA PHE A 344 -7.28 7.07 6.00
C PHE A 344 -5.87 6.65 5.59
N THR A 345 -5.51 6.79 4.33
CA THR A 345 -4.16 6.43 3.84
C THR A 345 -3.18 7.59 3.87
N ARG A 346 -3.65 8.84 3.98
CA ARG A 346 -2.78 9.99 4.25
C ARG A 346 -2.63 10.17 5.74
N VAL A 347 -1.61 9.55 6.25
CA VAL A 347 -1.14 9.78 7.59
C VAL A 347 -0.90 11.27 7.81
N MET A 348 -1.53 11.81 8.86
CA MET A 348 -1.17 13.15 9.32
C MET A 348 0.32 13.18 9.63
N PRO A 349 1.08 14.15 9.11
CA PRO A 349 2.43 14.37 9.58
C PRO A 349 2.38 14.56 11.09
N ALA A 350 3.26 13.88 11.80
CA ALA A 350 3.41 14.07 13.22
C ALA A 350 3.66 15.56 13.50
N LYS A 351 2.81 16.18 14.33
CA LYS A 351 3.14 17.45 14.94
C LYS A 351 4.29 17.28 15.90
#